data_ab6013747ea5648385d60fe322af7d06
#
_entry.id   ab6013747ea5648385d60fe322af7d06
#
_cell.length_a   1.000
_cell.length_b   1.000
_cell.length_c   1.000
_cell.angle_alpha   90.00
_cell.angle_beta   90.00
_cell.angle_gamma   90.00
#
_symmetry.space_group_name_H-M   'P 1'
#
loop_
_entity.id
_entity.type
_entity.pdbx_description
1 polymer ?
#
loop_
_entity_poly.entity_id
_entity_poly.type
_entity_poly.pdbx_seq_one_letter_code
_entity_poly.pdbx_strand_id
1 'polypeptide(L)'
;MNLHGTLRRWAVSRGWEYLARMSPLRLALLLVPASLAAAAAVAIASPPAARDSAAAVITPTRVDGVHLGDTHADLLSRGKVGAIGPGCEFGGPNTRSAKLRAPLKGQVDYTLNSPRRVTTITITKGAKARGVGIGATIAAIKAKFPNAIVDHSTESVFQLTVVRTPKRPSGGRIMFGVSTQTHKTTIIGVPNIAFCE
;
A
#
# COMPACT_ATOMS: atom_id res chain seq x y z
N MET A 1 -32.71 45.99 -4.59
CA MET A 1 -32.71 45.56 -6.00
C MET A 1 -32.77 44.05 -6.03
N ASN A 2 -33.94 43.53 -6.42
CA ASN A 2 -34.23 42.10 -6.63
C ASN A 2 -33.59 41.56 -7.90
N LEU A 3 -33.24 40.29 -7.91
CA LEU A 3 -33.26 39.35 -9.04
C LEU A 3 -32.95 37.95 -8.47
N HIS A 4 -33.88 37.18 -8.20
CA HIS A 4 -34.70 36.14 -8.88
C HIS A 4 -33.98 35.35 -9.98
N GLY A 5 -34.06 34.03 -9.83
CA GLY A 5 -33.96 33.03 -10.89
C GLY A 5 -32.81 32.03 -10.68
N THR A 6 -32.97 30.78 -10.75
CA THR A 6 -34.03 29.86 -11.18
C THR A 6 -33.62 28.43 -10.77
N LEU A 7 -34.53 27.75 -10.10
CA LEU A 7 -34.50 26.29 -9.87
C LEU A 7 -34.56 25.56 -11.22
N ARG A 8 -33.58 24.70 -11.53
CA ARG A 8 -33.77 23.67 -12.55
C ARG A 8 -33.82 22.30 -11.86
N ARG A 9 -35.04 21.82 -11.74
CA ARG A 9 -35.38 20.41 -11.52
C ARG A 9 -34.94 19.62 -12.76
N TRP A 10 -34.18 18.57 -12.56
CA TRP A 10 -34.02 17.52 -13.57
C TRP A 10 -34.74 16.27 -13.11
N ALA A 11 -35.61 15.85 -14.00
CA ALA A 11 -36.56 14.79 -13.84
C ALA A 11 -35.89 13.40 -13.78
N VAL A 12 -36.48 12.60 -12.92
CA VAL A 12 -36.33 11.15 -12.85
C VAL A 12 -36.96 10.55 -14.11
N SER A 13 -36.22 9.84 -14.90
CA SER A 13 -36.78 8.91 -15.89
C SER A 13 -36.50 7.48 -15.49
N ARG A 14 -37.62 6.83 -15.21
CA ARG A 14 -37.78 5.39 -14.96
C ARG A 14 -37.48 4.61 -16.24
N GLY A 15 -36.79 3.51 -16.10
CA GLY A 15 -36.62 2.51 -17.14
C GLY A 15 -36.55 1.13 -16.51
N TRP A 16 -37.70 0.70 -15.99
CA TRP A 16 -37.95 -0.69 -15.63
C TRP A 16 -38.69 -1.31 -16.80
N GLU A 17 -38.03 -2.13 -17.57
CA GLU A 17 -38.71 -3.16 -18.38
C GLU A 17 -37.61 -4.02 -19.01
N TYR A 18 -37.41 -5.23 -18.46
CA TYR A 18 -37.10 -6.43 -19.21
C TYR A 18 -37.20 -7.63 -18.26
N LEU A 19 -38.46 -7.92 -17.91
CA LEU A 19 -38.82 -9.27 -17.45
C LEU A 19 -39.39 -10.03 -18.65
N ALA A 20 -39.18 -11.32 -18.63
CA ALA A 20 -39.87 -12.33 -19.37
C ALA A 20 -39.30 -12.76 -20.76
N ARG A 21 -38.50 -13.83 -20.71
CA ARG A 21 -38.74 -14.95 -21.63
C ARG A 21 -38.21 -16.24 -21.00
N MET A 22 -39.07 -16.87 -20.24
CA MET A 22 -38.99 -18.31 -19.94
C MET A 22 -39.38 -19.06 -21.21
N SER A 23 -38.56 -19.99 -21.65
CA SER A 23 -38.99 -21.03 -22.62
C SER A 23 -38.83 -22.38 -21.93
N PRO A 24 -39.93 -23.18 -21.88
CA PRO A 24 -39.88 -24.51 -21.31
C PRO A 24 -39.66 -25.60 -22.38
N LEU A 25 -39.34 -26.78 -21.91
CA LEU A 25 -39.39 -28.09 -22.53
C LEU A 25 -38.37 -28.47 -23.62
N ARG A 26 -37.46 -29.37 -23.22
CA ARG A 26 -37.39 -30.69 -23.90
C ARG A 26 -36.82 -31.73 -22.95
N LEU A 27 -37.75 -32.52 -22.42
CA LEU A 27 -37.52 -33.81 -21.79
C LEU A 27 -37.07 -34.80 -22.90
N ALA A 28 -35.84 -35.27 -22.85
CA ALA A 28 -35.39 -36.42 -23.64
C ALA A 28 -34.76 -37.43 -22.68
N LEU A 29 -35.58 -38.44 -22.40
CA LEU A 29 -35.22 -39.65 -21.69
C LEU A 29 -34.32 -40.48 -22.62
N LEU A 30 -33.03 -40.64 -22.30
CA LEU A 30 -32.15 -41.64 -22.93
C LEU A 30 -31.55 -42.50 -21.83
N LEU A 31 -32.07 -43.70 -21.74
CA LEU A 31 -31.51 -44.85 -21.04
C LEU A 31 -30.15 -45.20 -21.67
N VAL A 32 -29.07 -45.15 -20.88
CA VAL A 32 -27.76 -45.69 -21.25
C VAL A 32 -27.31 -46.64 -20.15
N PRO A 33 -26.80 -47.84 -20.52
CA PRO A 33 -26.55 -48.94 -19.59
C PRO A 33 -25.33 -48.68 -18.69
N ALA A 34 -25.43 -49.25 -17.48
CA ALA A 34 -24.39 -49.24 -16.46
C ALA A 34 -23.14 -50.00 -16.94
N SER A 35 -22.07 -49.29 -17.19
CA SER A 35 -20.72 -49.85 -17.28
C SER A 35 -19.97 -49.49 -15.99
N LEU A 36 -19.74 -50.49 -15.11
CA LEU A 36 -18.83 -50.40 -13.98
C LEU A 36 -17.39 -50.22 -14.51
N ALA A 37 -16.91 -48.97 -14.55
CA ALA A 37 -15.51 -48.68 -14.67
C ALA A 37 -15.00 -48.32 -13.29
N ALA A 38 -14.19 -49.19 -12.69
CA ALA A 38 -13.45 -48.87 -11.46
C ALA A 38 -12.43 -47.79 -11.78
N ALA A 39 -12.77 -46.53 -11.50
CA ALA A 39 -11.83 -45.39 -11.58
C ALA A 39 -10.98 -45.39 -10.31
N ALA A 40 -9.71 -45.77 -10.45
CA ALA A 40 -8.71 -45.51 -9.44
C ALA A 40 -8.59 -44.00 -9.25
N ALA A 41 -9.08 -43.49 -8.10
CA ALA A 41 -8.94 -42.09 -7.72
C ALA A 41 -7.48 -41.80 -7.41
N VAL A 42 -6.75 -41.27 -8.39
CA VAL A 42 -5.48 -40.63 -8.15
C VAL A 42 -5.76 -39.36 -7.33
N ALA A 43 -5.50 -39.39 -6.03
CA ALA A 43 -5.54 -38.20 -5.17
C ALA A 43 -4.43 -37.27 -5.65
N ILE A 44 -4.80 -36.29 -6.49
CA ILE A 44 -3.94 -35.16 -6.82
C ILE A 44 -3.84 -34.34 -5.54
N ALA A 45 -2.74 -34.50 -4.79
CA ALA A 45 -2.42 -33.65 -3.65
C ALA A 45 -2.35 -32.22 -4.18
N SER A 46 -3.33 -31.39 -3.86
CA SER A 46 -3.31 -29.96 -4.16
C SER A 46 -2.05 -29.38 -3.54
N PRO A 47 -1.21 -28.66 -4.31
CA PRO A 47 -0.05 -28.00 -3.71
C PRO A 47 -0.53 -27.10 -2.56
N PRO A 48 0.21 -27.05 -1.43
CA PRO A 48 -0.18 -26.19 -0.32
C PRO A 48 -0.34 -24.77 -0.85
N ALA A 49 -1.55 -24.22 -0.69
CA ALA A 49 -1.83 -22.84 -1.07
C ALA A 49 -0.77 -21.97 -0.41
N ALA A 50 0.05 -21.30 -1.23
CA ALA A 50 1.01 -20.33 -0.73
C ALA A 50 0.23 -19.37 0.15
N ARG A 51 0.47 -19.43 1.47
CA ARG A 51 -0.15 -18.48 2.41
C ARG A 51 0.27 -17.11 1.93
N ASP A 52 -0.66 -16.36 1.34
CA ASP A 52 -0.47 -14.94 1.07
C ASP A 52 -0.06 -14.30 2.40
N SER A 53 1.24 -14.08 2.56
CA SER A 53 1.76 -13.42 3.74
C SER A 53 1.11 -12.05 3.78
N ALA A 54 0.20 -11.86 4.74
CA ALA A 54 -0.54 -10.61 4.86
C ALA A 54 0.47 -9.45 4.82
N ALA A 55 0.29 -8.53 3.88
CA ALA A 55 1.22 -7.42 3.72
C ALA A 55 1.34 -6.64 5.04
N ALA A 56 2.55 -6.34 5.44
CA ALA A 56 2.83 -5.57 6.64
C ALA A 56 2.09 -4.23 6.64
N VAL A 57 1.65 -3.78 7.82
CA VAL A 57 0.81 -2.59 7.98
C VAL A 57 1.66 -1.35 8.22
N ILE A 58 1.41 -0.30 7.44
CA ILE A 58 1.97 1.04 7.63
C ILE A 58 0.95 1.91 8.37
N THR A 59 1.39 2.55 9.45
CA THR A 59 0.66 3.60 10.17
C THR A 59 1.50 4.89 10.20
N PRO A 60 0.95 6.04 10.64
CA PRO A 60 1.71 7.29 10.69
C PRO A 60 2.98 7.29 11.54
N THR A 61 3.15 6.32 12.45
CA THR A 61 4.28 6.25 13.38
C THR A 61 5.02 4.92 13.38
N ARG A 62 4.59 3.94 12.57
CA ARG A 62 5.20 2.60 12.57
C ARG A 62 5.00 1.84 11.26
N VAL A 63 5.86 0.87 11.02
CA VAL A 63 5.74 -0.13 9.96
C VAL A 63 6.11 -1.51 10.55
N ASP A 64 5.18 -2.46 10.55
CA ASP A 64 5.41 -3.86 10.97
C ASP A 64 6.23 -4.03 12.26
N GLY A 65 5.84 -3.33 13.32
CA GLY A 65 6.53 -3.41 14.62
C GLY A 65 7.83 -2.63 14.71
N VAL A 66 8.23 -1.88 13.67
CA VAL A 66 9.27 -0.85 13.72
C VAL A 66 8.58 0.48 14.01
N HIS A 67 8.90 1.15 15.11
CA HIS A 67 8.29 2.41 15.51
C HIS A 67 9.28 3.58 15.40
N LEU A 68 8.76 4.77 15.14
CA LEU A 68 9.55 5.97 15.37
C LEU A 68 9.98 6.03 16.83
N GLY A 69 11.25 6.34 17.07
CA GLY A 69 11.84 6.38 18.41
C GLY A 69 12.42 5.04 18.91
N ASP A 70 12.16 3.90 18.25
CA ASP A 70 12.84 2.64 18.58
C ASP A 70 14.36 2.79 18.49
N THR A 71 15.10 2.07 19.35
CA THR A 71 16.56 2.07 19.25
C THR A 71 17.05 1.04 18.22
N HIS A 72 18.22 1.30 17.63
CA HIS A 72 18.84 0.30 16.72
C HIS A 72 19.09 -1.04 17.42
N ALA A 73 19.58 -1.02 18.67
CA ALA A 73 19.88 -2.24 19.43
C ALA A 73 18.62 -3.09 19.63
N ASP A 74 17.49 -2.46 19.96
CA ASP A 74 16.21 -3.14 20.13
C ASP A 74 15.67 -3.72 18.79
N LEU A 75 15.74 -2.96 17.71
CA LEU A 75 15.34 -3.44 16.39
C LEU A 75 16.23 -4.59 15.89
N LEU A 76 17.52 -4.52 16.16
CA LEU A 76 18.48 -5.57 15.80
C LEU A 76 18.20 -6.86 16.57
N SER A 77 17.97 -6.77 17.89
CA SER A 77 17.65 -7.93 18.74
C SER A 77 16.34 -8.61 18.33
N ARG A 78 15.34 -7.84 17.88
CA ARG A 78 14.07 -8.34 17.33
C ARG A 78 14.17 -8.82 15.88
N GLY A 79 15.36 -8.77 15.27
CA GLY A 79 15.57 -9.20 13.88
C GLY A 79 14.87 -8.34 12.82
N LYS A 80 14.50 -7.09 13.14
CA LYS A 80 13.76 -6.19 12.22
C LYS A 80 14.69 -5.47 11.25
N VAL A 81 15.94 -5.22 11.64
CA VAL A 81 16.94 -4.49 10.85
C VAL A 81 18.26 -5.23 10.76
N GLY A 82 19.10 -4.84 9.80
CA GLY A 82 20.48 -5.27 9.67
C GLY A 82 21.45 -4.42 10.50
N ALA A 83 22.74 -4.57 10.21
CA ALA A 83 23.78 -3.73 10.79
C ALA A 83 23.58 -2.27 10.40
N ILE A 84 23.98 -1.37 11.31
CA ILE A 84 23.97 0.06 11.05
C ILE A 84 25.11 0.41 10.09
N GLY A 85 24.82 1.28 9.13
CA GLY A 85 25.76 1.80 8.14
C GLY A 85 25.63 3.30 7.97
N PRO A 86 26.32 3.87 6.98
CA PRO A 86 26.11 5.26 6.56
C PRO A 86 24.65 5.50 6.25
N GLY A 87 24.17 6.69 6.59
CA GLY A 87 22.82 7.15 6.25
C GLY A 87 22.80 7.92 4.94
N CYS A 88 21.73 8.70 4.76
CA CYS A 88 21.54 9.54 3.60
C CYS A 88 22.63 10.62 3.50
N GLU A 89 23.28 10.72 2.35
CA GLU A 89 24.37 11.67 2.11
C GLU A 89 23.92 13.13 2.28
N PHE A 90 22.69 13.44 1.86
CA PHE A 90 22.12 14.78 2.07
C PHE A 90 21.93 15.18 3.55
N GLY A 91 21.90 14.21 4.44
CA GLY A 91 21.84 14.44 5.89
C GLY A 91 23.21 14.68 6.54
N GLY A 92 24.28 14.63 5.75
CA GLY A 92 25.66 14.83 6.20
C GLY A 92 26.37 13.54 6.67
N PRO A 93 27.68 13.62 6.96
CA PRO A 93 28.56 12.45 7.17
C PRO A 93 28.24 11.63 8.43
N ASN A 94 27.52 12.22 9.38
CA ASN A 94 27.17 11.56 10.64
C ASN A 94 25.83 10.81 10.59
N THR A 95 25.10 10.89 9.48
CA THR A 95 23.84 10.17 9.32
C THR A 95 24.07 8.66 9.35
N ARG A 96 23.11 7.93 9.89
CA ARG A 96 23.15 6.47 10.01
C ARG A 96 21.82 5.88 9.63
N SER A 97 21.90 4.78 8.92
CA SER A 97 20.73 3.98 8.56
C SER A 97 20.97 2.48 8.75
N ALA A 98 19.90 1.70 8.72
CA ALA A 98 19.97 0.25 8.63
C ALA A 98 18.89 -0.25 7.68
N LYS A 99 19.23 -1.30 6.90
CA LYS A 99 18.27 -1.94 6.00
C LYS A 99 17.25 -2.74 6.80
N LEU A 100 15.99 -2.65 6.40
CA LEU A 100 14.93 -3.51 6.92
C LEU A 100 15.16 -4.96 6.47
N ARG A 101 14.80 -5.92 7.33
CA ARG A 101 14.86 -7.34 6.98
C ARG A 101 13.57 -7.81 6.34
N ALA A 102 13.66 -8.89 5.57
CA ALA A 102 12.50 -9.54 4.95
C ALA A 102 11.37 -9.82 5.98
N PRO A 103 10.09 -9.68 5.59
CA PRO A 103 9.62 -9.53 4.20
C PRO A 103 9.65 -8.07 3.67
N LEU A 104 10.03 -7.11 4.51
CA LEU A 104 10.12 -5.70 4.12
C LEU A 104 11.38 -5.43 3.30
N LYS A 105 11.29 -4.47 2.35
CA LYS A 105 12.45 -3.82 1.74
C LYS A 105 12.37 -2.32 2.00
N GLY A 106 13.51 -1.73 2.31
CA GLY A 106 13.64 -0.34 2.65
C GLY A 106 14.70 -0.14 3.72
N GLN A 107 14.63 1.00 4.41
CA GLN A 107 15.59 1.35 5.45
C GLN A 107 14.94 2.13 6.58
N VAL A 108 15.63 2.21 7.69
CA VAL A 108 15.35 3.11 8.80
C VAL A 108 16.52 4.07 8.98
N ASP A 109 16.22 5.35 9.21
CA ASP A 109 17.22 6.36 9.51
C ASP A 109 17.13 6.70 10.99
N TYR A 110 18.28 7.07 11.56
CA TYR A 110 18.43 7.26 13.00
C TYR A 110 18.84 8.68 13.36
N THR A 111 18.61 9.05 14.63
CA THR A 111 19.19 10.26 15.23
C THR A 111 20.72 10.24 15.13
N LEU A 112 21.32 11.42 15.09
CA LEU A 112 22.79 11.56 15.03
C LEU A 112 23.48 11.10 16.32
N ASN A 113 22.81 11.26 17.46
CA ASN A 113 23.37 10.99 18.79
C ASN A 113 22.95 9.60 19.32
N SER A 114 23.75 9.06 20.26
CA SER A 114 23.44 7.85 20.99
C SER A 114 22.47 8.14 22.17
N PRO A 115 21.52 7.24 22.49
CA PRO A 115 21.17 6.04 21.72
C PRO A 115 20.52 6.43 20.39
N ARG A 116 20.92 5.75 19.30
CA ARG A 116 20.38 6.00 17.98
C ARG A 116 18.93 5.56 17.89
N ARG A 117 18.02 6.50 17.66
CA ARG A 117 16.58 6.28 17.60
C ARG A 117 16.07 6.50 16.20
N VAL A 118 15.12 5.66 15.79
CA VAL A 118 14.46 5.76 14.47
C VAL A 118 13.77 7.12 14.31
N THR A 119 14.15 7.85 13.27
CA THR A 119 13.56 9.13 12.86
C THR A 119 12.70 8.99 11.62
N THR A 120 13.06 8.07 10.72
CA THR A 120 12.37 7.85 9.46
C THR A 120 12.38 6.36 9.12
N ILE A 121 11.27 5.88 8.58
CA ILE A 121 11.12 4.52 8.05
C ILE A 121 10.74 4.65 6.58
N THR A 122 11.59 4.17 5.69
CA THR A 122 11.38 4.22 4.24
C THR A 122 11.15 2.83 3.71
N ILE A 123 10.06 2.62 2.96
CA ILE A 123 9.62 1.34 2.42
C ILE A 123 9.62 1.37 0.90
N THR A 124 10.21 0.34 0.30
CA THR A 124 10.18 0.12 -1.16
C THR A 124 9.46 -1.16 -1.55
N LYS A 125 9.12 -2.05 -0.58
CA LYS A 125 8.33 -3.27 -0.80
C LYS A 125 7.82 -3.86 0.53
N GLY A 126 6.71 -4.61 0.47
CA GLY A 126 6.30 -5.53 1.53
C GLY A 126 5.28 -4.97 2.52
N ALA A 127 4.88 -3.68 2.41
CA ALA A 127 3.93 -3.09 3.34
C ALA A 127 2.87 -2.23 2.64
N LYS A 128 1.72 -2.05 3.31
CA LYS A 128 0.59 -1.26 2.81
C LYS A 128 0.01 -0.37 3.92
N ALA A 129 -0.45 0.81 3.54
CA ALA A 129 -1.23 1.72 4.39
C ALA A 129 -2.69 1.70 3.94
N ARG A 130 -3.61 1.20 4.75
CA ARG A 130 -5.04 1.05 4.39
C ARG A 130 -5.24 0.36 3.03
N GLY A 131 -4.44 -0.67 2.73
CA GLY A 131 -4.48 -1.41 1.46
C GLY A 131 -3.71 -0.76 0.31
N VAL A 132 -3.21 0.46 0.46
CA VAL A 132 -2.40 1.18 -0.54
C VAL A 132 -0.91 0.93 -0.29
N GLY A 133 -0.16 0.55 -1.32
CA GLY A 133 1.27 0.22 -1.21
C GLY A 133 2.06 0.65 -2.45
N ILE A 134 3.24 0.09 -2.59
CA ILE A 134 4.07 0.27 -3.79
C ILE A 134 3.27 -0.16 -5.03
N GLY A 135 3.39 0.57 -6.12
CA GLY A 135 2.64 0.39 -7.36
C GLY A 135 1.28 1.10 -7.41
N ALA A 136 0.81 1.70 -6.30
CA ALA A 136 -0.45 2.44 -6.29
C ALA A 136 -0.35 3.78 -7.06
N THR A 137 -1.48 4.23 -7.63
CA THR A 137 -1.60 5.55 -8.27
C THR A 137 -2.01 6.62 -7.26
N ILE A 138 -1.85 7.91 -7.61
CA ILE A 138 -2.36 9.04 -6.81
C ILE A 138 -3.86 8.90 -6.57
N ALA A 139 -4.63 8.50 -7.59
CA ALA A 139 -6.07 8.28 -7.45
C ALA A 139 -6.40 7.21 -6.39
N ALA A 140 -5.68 6.08 -6.39
CA ALA A 140 -5.85 5.02 -5.40
C ALA A 140 -5.48 5.49 -3.98
N ILE A 141 -4.42 6.31 -3.85
CA ILE A 141 -4.04 6.93 -2.57
C ILE A 141 -5.16 7.86 -2.09
N LYS A 142 -5.64 8.77 -2.94
CA LYS A 142 -6.70 9.74 -2.61
C LYS A 142 -8.01 9.04 -2.23
N ALA A 143 -8.35 7.92 -2.86
CA ALA A 143 -9.54 7.13 -2.50
C ALA A 143 -9.49 6.60 -1.05
N LYS A 144 -8.30 6.26 -0.53
CA LYS A 144 -8.11 5.79 0.86
C LYS A 144 -7.74 6.90 1.84
N PHE A 145 -7.21 8.01 1.34
CA PHE A 145 -6.78 9.18 2.10
C PHE A 145 -7.33 10.46 1.43
N PRO A 146 -8.63 10.74 1.49
CA PRO A 146 -9.27 11.84 0.75
C PRO A 146 -8.65 13.22 1.07
N ASN A 147 -8.18 13.40 2.30
CA ASN A 147 -7.52 14.63 2.75
C ASN A 147 -6.00 14.66 2.49
N ALA A 148 -5.46 13.72 1.71
CA ALA A 148 -4.04 13.76 1.35
C ALA A 148 -3.77 14.91 0.37
N ILE A 149 -2.65 15.58 0.57
CA ILE A 149 -2.18 16.72 -0.23
C ILE A 149 -1.18 16.19 -1.26
N VAL A 150 -1.33 16.59 -2.51
CA VAL A 150 -0.37 16.31 -3.58
C VAL A 150 0.61 17.46 -3.66
N ASP A 151 1.90 17.14 -3.68
CA ASP A 151 3.01 18.09 -3.70
C ASP A 151 3.92 17.78 -4.89
N HIS A 152 4.06 18.73 -5.80
CA HIS A 152 4.85 18.62 -7.02
C HIS A 152 6.26 19.23 -6.88
N SER A 153 6.60 19.80 -5.72
CA SER A 153 7.85 20.54 -5.51
C SER A 153 9.12 19.68 -5.66
N THR A 154 8.98 18.36 -5.56
CA THR A 154 10.11 17.41 -5.65
C THR A 154 10.30 16.81 -7.05
N GLU A 155 9.42 17.13 -8.01
CA GLU A 155 9.43 16.50 -9.33
C GLU A 155 10.66 16.83 -10.16
N SER A 156 11.12 18.07 -10.10
CA SER A 156 12.28 18.53 -10.88
C SER A 156 13.61 17.93 -10.41
N VAL A 157 13.71 17.57 -9.11
CA VAL A 157 14.95 17.06 -8.51
C VAL A 157 14.94 15.55 -8.40
N PHE A 158 13.83 14.98 -7.90
CA PHE A 158 13.74 13.56 -7.58
C PHE A 158 12.82 12.77 -8.52
N GLN A 159 12.20 13.42 -9.49
CA GLN A 159 11.21 12.83 -10.40
C GLN A 159 10.06 12.12 -9.66
N LEU A 160 9.69 12.66 -8.49
CA LEU A 160 8.67 12.14 -7.62
C LEU A 160 7.63 13.20 -7.28
N THR A 161 6.35 12.89 -7.53
CA THR A 161 5.23 13.60 -6.92
C THR A 161 5.02 13.03 -5.52
N VAL A 162 5.01 13.88 -4.49
CA VAL A 162 4.79 13.43 -3.10
C VAL A 162 3.33 13.60 -2.71
N VAL A 163 2.70 12.52 -2.24
CA VAL A 163 1.36 12.56 -1.67
C VAL A 163 1.45 12.40 -0.16
N ARG A 164 1.06 13.44 0.59
CA ARG A 164 1.19 13.53 2.05
C ARG A 164 -0.16 13.36 2.74
N THR A 165 -0.29 12.41 3.67
CA THR A 165 -1.44 12.37 4.57
C THR A 165 -1.37 13.51 5.59
N PRO A 166 -2.51 13.96 6.16
CA PRO A 166 -2.50 14.93 7.25
C PRO A 166 -1.61 14.46 8.41
N LYS A 167 -0.89 15.41 9.00
CA LYS A 167 -0.08 15.14 10.20
C LYS A 167 -1.00 14.83 11.38
N ARG A 168 -0.71 13.78 12.12
CA ARG A 168 -1.45 13.42 13.34
C ARG A 168 -0.96 14.24 14.54
N PRO A 169 -1.77 14.39 15.60
CA PRO A 169 -1.30 15.02 16.85
C PRO A 169 -0.04 14.38 17.42
N SER A 170 0.13 13.05 17.24
CA SER A 170 1.35 12.30 17.59
C SER A 170 2.58 12.64 16.74
N GLY A 171 2.49 13.61 15.83
CA GLY A 171 3.58 14.05 14.96
C GLY A 171 3.77 13.24 13.69
N GLY A 172 3.17 12.05 13.58
CA GLY A 172 3.35 11.15 12.45
C GLY A 172 2.44 11.46 11.24
N ARG A 173 2.90 11.07 10.06
CA ARG A 173 2.14 11.05 8.80
C ARG A 173 2.70 9.96 7.89
N ILE A 174 2.02 9.68 6.79
CA ILE A 174 2.51 8.80 5.74
C ILE A 174 2.72 9.65 4.49
N MET A 175 3.84 9.45 3.82
CA MET A 175 4.18 10.09 2.56
C MET A 175 4.39 9.01 1.49
N PHE A 176 3.79 9.20 0.32
CA PHE A 176 3.93 8.34 -0.84
C PHE A 176 4.69 9.10 -1.92
N GLY A 177 5.82 8.57 -2.37
CA GLY A 177 6.55 9.07 -3.54
C GLY A 177 6.07 8.34 -4.78
N VAL A 178 5.44 9.07 -5.68
CA VAL A 178 4.89 8.58 -6.94
C VAL A 178 5.79 9.04 -8.09
N SER A 179 6.36 8.09 -8.83
CA SER A 179 7.22 8.41 -9.97
C SER A 179 6.46 9.21 -11.03
N THR A 180 7.05 10.29 -11.50
CA THR A 180 6.50 11.13 -12.59
C THR A 180 6.47 10.38 -13.93
N GLN A 181 7.36 9.39 -14.11
CA GLN A 181 7.45 8.59 -15.33
C GLN A 181 6.42 7.48 -15.39
N THR A 182 6.27 6.73 -14.29
CA THR A 182 5.39 5.54 -14.27
C THR A 182 4.02 5.83 -13.67
N HIS A 183 3.84 6.98 -13.01
CA HIS A 183 2.65 7.35 -12.24
C HIS A 183 2.27 6.34 -11.15
N LYS A 184 3.29 5.61 -10.65
CA LYS A 184 3.15 4.58 -9.61
C LYS A 184 3.98 4.93 -8.38
N THR A 185 3.47 4.59 -7.20
CA THR A 185 4.22 4.70 -5.95
C THR A 185 5.45 3.80 -6.00
N THR A 186 6.61 4.36 -5.79
CA THR A 186 7.90 3.65 -5.73
C THR A 186 8.48 3.60 -4.33
N ILE A 187 8.08 4.55 -3.48
CA ILE A 187 8.61 4.70 -2.12
C ILE A 187 7.51 5.20 -1.18
N ILE A 188 7.53 4.74 0.07
CA ILE A 188 6.62 5.21 1.12
C ILE A 188 7.47 5.55 2.35
N GLY A 189 7.25 6.72 2.94
CA GLY A 189 7.97 7.19 4.12
C GLY A 189 7.07 7.48 5.33
N VAL A 190 7.62 7.28 6.51
CA VAL A 190 7.03 7.59 7.81
C VAL A 190 8.08 8.23 8.71
N PRO A 191 7.90 9.44 9.18
CA PRO A 191 6.87 10.44 8.87
C PRO A 191 7.15 11.22 7.59
N ASN A 192 8.30 11.01 6.97
CA ASN A 192 8.78 11.65 5.75
C ASN A 192 9.49 10.62 4.86
N ILE A 193 9.77 10.99 3.61
CA ILE A 193 10.63 10.23 2.71
C ILE A 193 12.05 10.77 2.87
N ALA A 194 13.01 9.87 3.13
CA ALA A 194 14.41 10.20 3.01
C ALA A 194 14.78 10.10 1.51
N PHE A 195 15.03 11.26 0.90
CA PHE A 195 15.54 11.32 -0.47
C PHE A 195 17.04 11.14 -0.40
N CYS A 196 17.51 9.97 -0.76
CA CYS A 196 18.92 9.61 -0.82
C CYS A 196 19.22 9.07 -2.22
N GLU A 197 20.31 9.48 -2.80
CA GLU A 197 20.84 8.91 -4.04
C GLU A 197 21.64 7.64 -3.79
#